data_8d261e1c5e20bb8d5fe50f716ea188c2
#
_entry.id   8d261e1c5e20bb8d5fe50f716ea188c2
#
_cell.length_a   1.000
_cell.length_b   1.000
_cell.length_c   1.000
_cell.angle_alpha   90.00
_cell.angle_beta   90.00
_cell.angle_gamma   90.00
#
_symmetry.space_group_name_H-M   'P 1'
#
loop_
_entity.id
_entity.type
_entity.pdbx_description
1 polymer ?
#
loop_
_entity_poly.entity_id
_entity_poly.type
_entity_poly.pdbx_seq_one_letter_code
_entity_poly.pdbx_strand_id
1 'polypeptide(L)'
;MVVDEGGAVVDGVFPGVKQPCGLIGIAEKGMLNVEYKVKSGGGHASAPKPHSPLVALSEACTKIESHPFKAHVTKPVAEMFDTLGRYSNFTYRMIFANLWLFGDVLASICRKSGGELNALMRTTVAFTQAKGSAGRNVIPPEAAFISNLRLNPEDTMDSALAYLKETINDPAVEITKLEGMNP
;
A
#
# COMPACT_ATOMS: atom_id res chain seq x y z
N MET A 1 -31.48 -0.42 -2.13
CA MET A 1 -30.32 0.21 -2.79
C MET A 1 -29.80 1.25 -1.83
N VAL A 2 -28.54 1.17 -1.43
CA VAL A 2 -27.87 2.19 -0.64
C VAL A 2 -27.03 3.02 -1.62
N VAL A 3 -27.16 4.34 -1.56
CA VAL A 3 -26.36 5.29 -2.34
C VAL A 3 -25.59 6.13 -1.35
N ASP A 4 -24.27 6.08 -1.43
CA ASP A 4 -23.36 6.83 -0.58
C ASP A 4 -22.51 7.78 -1.43
N GLU A 5 -21.83 8.73 -0.80
CA GLU A 5 -21.08 9.84 -1.43
C GLU A 5 -19.72 9.43 -2.05
N GLY A 6 -19.52 8.16 -2.38
CA GLY A 6 -18.27 7.59 -2.90
C GLY A 6 -17.93 7.91 -4.36
N GLY A 7 -18.51 8.95 -4.95
CA GLY A 7 -18.28 9.33 -6.35
C GLY A 7 -17.48 10.62 -6.51
N ALA A 8 -16.79 10.75 -7.64
CA ALA A 8 -16.10 11.97 -8.02
C ALA A 8 -16.12 12.18 -9.53
N VAL A 9 -16.07 13.44 -9.96
CA VAL A 9 -15.72 13.78 -11.34
C VAL A 9 -14.25 14.18 -11.36
N VAL A 10 -13.45 13.41 -12.10
CA VAL A 10 -11.99 13.59 -12.20
C VAL A 10 -11.58 13.95 -13.61
N ASP A 11 -10.57 14.78 -13.75
CA ASP A 11 -9.99 15.17 -15.04
C ASP A 11 -8.49 14.89 -15.04
N GLY A 12 -7.98 14.35 -16.15
CA GLY A 12 -6.55 14.07 -16.33
C GLY A 12 -5.97 12.96 -15.45
N VAL A 13 -6.78 12.22 -14.69
CA VAL A 13 -6.32 11.15 -13.80
C VAL A 13 -5.97 9.88 -14.57
N PHE A 14 -6.77 9.53 -15.58
CA PHE A 14 -6.55 8.31 -16.35
C PHE A 14 -5.64 8.54 -17.55
N PRO A 15 -4.53 7.79 -17.66
CA PRO A 15 -3.59 7.95 -18.77
C PRO A 15 -4.26 7.77 -20.13
N GLY A 16 -4.05 8.72 -21.02
CA GLY A 16 -4.57 8.67 -22.41
C GLY A 16 -6.04 9.06 -22.57
N VAL A 17 -6.76 9.36 -21.49
CA VAL A 17 -8.15 9.85 -21.49
C VAL A 17 -8.12 11.38 -21.35
N LYS A 18 -8.78 12.09 -22.28
CA LYS A 18 -8.79 13.57 -22.31
C LYS A 18 -10.09 14.18 -21.78
N GLN A 19 -11.10 13.35 -21.54
CA GLN A 19 -12.40 13.82 -21.05
C GLN A 19 -12.47 13.70 -19.52
N PRO A 20 -13.24 14.55 -18.84
CA PRO A 20 -13.62 14.31 -17.45
C PRO A 20 -14.36 12.98 -17.30
N CYS A 21 -14.06 12.26 -16.24
CA CYS A 21 -14.63 10.96 -15.93
C CYS A 21 -15.45 11.02 -14.64
N GLY A 22 -16.72 10.64 -14.71
CA GLY A 22 -17.54 10.39 -13.52
C GLY A 22 -17.21 9.01 -12.95
N LEU A 23 -16.72 8.96 -11.72
CA LEU A 23 -16.42 7.71 -11.01
C LEU A 23 -17.58 7.37 -10.09
N ILE A 24 -17.99 6.12 -10.13
CA ILE A 24 -19.01 5.56 -9.22
C ILE A 24 -18.30 4.49 -8.39
N GLY A 25 -18.22 4.70 -7.08
CA GLY A 25 -17.73 3.69 -6.14
C GLY A 25 -18.77 2.56 -6.04
N ILE A 26 -18.33 1.33 -6.22
CA ILE A 26 -19.21 0.14 -6.15
C ILE A 26 -18.85 -0.80 -5.02
N ALA A 27 -17.70 -0.58 -4.39
CA ALA A 27 -17.20 -1.31 -3.23
C ALA A 27 -16.15 -0.47 -2.50
N GLU A 28 -15.93 -0.79 -1.25
CA GLU A 28 -14.84 -0.20 -0.46
C GLU A 28 -13.69 -1.19 -0.28
N LYS A 29 -12.49 -0.64 -0.12
CA LYS A 29 -11.30 -1.42 0.25
C LYS A 29 -11.36 -1.75 1.74
N GLY A 30 -10.86 -2.92 2.10
CA GLY A 30 -10.60 -3.21 3.50
C GLY A 30 -9.54 -2.28 4.10
N MET A 31 -9.44 -2.26 5.41
CA MET A 31 -8.48 -1.46 6.16
C MET A 31 -7.80 -2.33 7.22
N LEU A 32 -6.50 -2.09 7.42
CA LEU A 32 -5.75 -2.76 8.47
C LEU A 32 -4.67 -1.82 9.03
N ASN A 33 -4.68 -1.63 10.34
CA ASN A 33 -3.58 -0.98 11.04
C ASN A 33 -2.63 -2.04 11.61
N VAL A 34 -1.32 -1.84 11.39
CA VAL A 34 -0.27 -2.77 11.82
C VAL A 34 0.79 -2.03 12.59
N GLU A 35 1.13 -2.54 13.78
CA GLU A 35 2.27 -2.08 14.57
C GLU A 35 3.49 -2.94 14.29
N TYR A 36 4.64 -2.30 14.09
CA TYR A 36 5.97 -2.90 13.99
C TYR A 36 6.77 -2.42 15.19
N LYS A 37 7.20 -3.33 16.03
CA LYS A 37 7.84 -3.01 17.30
C LYS A 37 9.16 -3.74 17.43
N VAL A 38 10.19 -3.02 17.91
CA VAL A 38 11.49 -3.60 18.26
C VAL A 38 11.83 -3.23 19.69
N LYS A 39 12.21 -4.22 20.47
CA LYS A 39 12.68 -4.07 21.86
C LYS A 39 14.20 -4.24 21.94
N SER A 40 14.81 -3.51 22.83
CA SER A 40 16.26 -3.59 23.12
C SER A 40 16.54 -3.35 24.60
N GLY A 41 17.78 -3.47 25.00
CA GLY A 41 18.19 -3.06 26.35
C GLY A 41 18.33 -1.54 26.52
N GLY A 42 18.08 -0.75 25.47
CA GLY A 42 18.35 0.68 25.48
C GLY A 42 19.85 0.99 25.61
N GLY A 43 20.17 2.25 25.89
CA GLY A 43 21.54 2.64 26.14
C GLY A 43 21.85 4.10 25.87
N HIS A 44 23.10 4.46 26.06
CA HIS A 44 23.62 5.80 25.77
C HIS A 44 24.11 5.87 24.32
N ALA A 45 23.81 6.97 23.62
CA ALA A 45 24.15 7.15 22.21
C ALA A 45 25.63 7.14 21.87
N SER A 46 26.51 7.31 22.88
CA SER A 46 27.97 7.23 22.67
C SER A 46 28.50 5.81 22.47
N ALA A 47 27.74 4.78 22.82
CA ALA A 47 28.14 3.38 22.69
C ALA A 47 27.02 2.54 22.02
N PRO A 48 26.64 2.83 20.75
CA PRO A 48 25.56 2.16 20.07
C PRO A 48 25.94 0.72 19.73
N LYS A 49 25.00 -0.20 19.94
CA LYS A 49 25.11 -1.54 19.38
C LYS A 49 24.64 -1.54 17.93
N PRO A 50 25.18 -2.43 17.07
CA PRO A 50 24.64 -2.63 15.74
C PRO A 50 23.16 -2.99 15.80
N HIS A 51 22.42 -2.66 14.74
CA HIS A 51 21.01 -3.02 14.58
C HIS A 51 20.12 -2.51 15.72
N SER A 52 20.28 -1.23 16.06
CA SER A 52 19.45 -0.58 17.09
C SER A 52 17.96 -0.54 16.66
N PRO A 53 16.99 -0.39 17.59
CA PRO A 53 15.57 -0.48 17.27
C PRO A 53 15.12 0.39 16.10
N LEU A 54 15.58 1.62 16.00
CA LEU A 54 15.22 2.51 14.90
C LEU A 54 15.85 2.08 13.57
N VAL A 55 17.05 1.49 13.58
CA VAL A 55 17.67 0.94 12.36
C VAL A 55 16.89 -0.25 11.86
N ALA A 56 16.58 -1.22 12.72
CA ALA A 56 15.79 -2.40 12.36
C ALA A 56 14.40 -2.03 11.78
N LEU A 57 13.72 -1.06 12.41
CA LEU A 57 12.44 -0.55 11.90
C LEU A 57 12.59 0.17 10.56
N SER A 58 13.66 0.96 10.37
CA SER A 58 13.92 1.64 9.10
C SER A 58 14.20 0.64 7.96
N GLU A 59 14.93 -0.43 8.25
CA GLU A 59 15.17 -1.53 7.31
C GLU A 59 13.86 -2.25 6.96
N ALA A 60 12.99 -2.51 7.95
CA ALA A 60 11.67 -3.08 7.72
C ALA A 60 10.81 -2.19 6.82
N CYS A 61 10.77 -0.88 7.06
CA CYS A 61 10.07 0.07 6.19
C CYS A 61 10.61 0.05 4.77
N THR A 62 11.92 0.07 4.59
CA THR A 62 12.57 0.06 3.27
C THR A 62 12.26 -1.25 2.52
N LYS A 63 12.25 -2.39 3.22
CA LYS A 63 11.87 -3.67 2.63
C LYS A 63 10.42 -3.65 2.14
N ILE A 64 9.46 -3.19 2.94
CA ILE A 64 8.05 -3.09 2.57
C ILE A 64 7.87 -2.16 1.37
N GLU A 65 8.49 -0.99 1.36
CA GLU A 65 8.37 -0.01 0.27
C GLU A 65 8.96 -0.54 -1.04
N SER A 66 10.08 -1.27 -0.98
CA SER A 66 10.73 -1.86 -2.15
C SER A 66 10.00 -3.09 -2.69
N HIS A 67 9.22 -3.78 -1.84
CA HIS A 67 8.44 -4.97 -2.19
C HIS A 67 6.93 -4.69 -2.01
N PRO A 68 6.30 -3.96 -2.94
CA PRO A 68 4.87 -3.68 -2.85
C PRO A 68 4.05 -4.95 -3.01
N PHE A 69 2.86 -4.96 -2.44
CA PHE A 69 1.87 -6.03 -2.66
C PHE A 69 1.66 -6.28 -4.16
N LYS A 70 1.37 -7.53 -4.49
CA LYS A 70 1.06 -7.93 -5.86
C LYS A 70 -0.12 -7.12 -6.42
N ALA A 71 -0.04 -6.77 -7.68
CA ALA A 71 -1.16 -6.14 -8.38
C ALA A 71 -2.20 -7.19 -8.79
N HIS A 72 -3.47 -6.83 -8.64
CA HIS A 72 -4.61 -7.63 -9.04
C HIS A 72 -5.55 -6.78 -9.88
N VAL A 73 -5.87 -7.25 -11.09
CA VAL A 73 -6.89 -6.65 -11.94
C VAL A 73 -8.23 -7.30 -11.59
N THR A 74 -8.92 -6.74 -10.62
CA THR A 74 -10.25 -7.23 -10.25
C THR A 74 -11.24 -7.01 -11.37
N LYS A 75 -12.37 -7.76 -11.37
CA LYS A 75 -13.39 -7.62 -12.41
C LYS A 75 -13.89 -6.18 -12.57
N PRO A 76 -14.22 -5.43 -11.50
CA PRO A 76 -14.63 -4.03 -11.63
C PRO A 76 -13.54 -3.14 -12.25
N VAL A 77 -12.28 -3.36 -11.89
CA VAL A 77 -11.14 -2.62 -12.45
C VAL A 77 -10.96 -2.94 -13.94
N ALA A 78 -11.14 -4.20 -14.34
CA ALA A 78 -11.08 -4.60 -15.75
C ALA A 78 -12.20 -3.94 -16.57
N GLU A 79 -13.43 -3.94 -16.07
CA GLU A 79 -14.59 -3.30 -16.72
C GLU A 79 -14.43 -1.78 -16.82
N MET A 80 -13.86 -1.15 -15.79
CA MET A 80 -13.51 0.28 -15.81
C MET A 80 -12.48 0.57 -16.92
N PHE A 81 -11.41 -0.19 -17.02
CA PHE A 81 -10.38 0.01 -18.05
C PHE A 81 -10.90 -0.30 -19.46
N ASP A 82 -11.79 -1.30 -19.64
CA ASP A 82 -12.47 -1.52 -20.93
C ASP A 82 -13.28 -0.30 -21.36
N THR A 83 -14.03 0.27 -20.42
CA THR A 83 -14.81 1.48 -20.67
C THR A 83 -13.93 2.67 -21.03
N LEU A 84 -12.89 2.93 -20.21
CA LEU A 84 -11.94 4.02 -20.45
C LEU A 84 -11.16 3.84 -21.76
N GLY A 85 -10.90 2.60 -22.16
CA GLY A 85 -10.24 2.26 -23.41
C GLY A 85 -10.94 2.84 -24.63
N ARG A 86 -12.26 2.91 -24.63
CA ARG A 86 -13.05 3.47 -25.73
C ARG A 86 -12.84 4.96 -25.94
N TYR A 87 -12.43 5.68 -24.89
CA TYR A 87 -12.17 7.11 -24.86
C TYR A 87 -10.68 7.47 -24.83
N SER A 88 -9.81 6.46 -24.82
CA SER A 88 -8.36 6.63 -24.75
C SER A 88 -7.73 6.80 -26.13
N ASN A 89 -6.49 7.33 -26.16
CA ASN A 89 -5.66 7.28 -27.35
C ASN A 89 -5.31 5.82 -27.74
N PHE A 90 -4.81 5.61 -28.95
CA PHE A 90 -4.57 4.28 -29.52
C PHE A 90 -3.69 3.39 -28.64
N THR A 91 -2.62 3.92 -28.06
CA THR A 91 -1.68 3.16 -27.21
C THR A 91 -2.36 2.60 -25.96
N TYR A 92 -3.08 3.45 -25.23
CA TYR A 92 -3.79 3.02 -24.02
C TYR A 92 -5.02 2.16 -24.34
N ARG A 93 -5.70 2.41 -25.47
CA ARG A 93 -6.76 1.53 -25.94
C ARG A 93 -6.25 0.11 -26.17
N MET A 94 -5.09 -0.04 -26.79
CA MET A 94 -4.46 -1.36 -27.00
C MET A 94 -4.13 -2.05 -25.67
N ILE A 95 -3.58 -1.31 -24.69
CA ILE A 95 -3.27 -1.83 -23.35
C ILE A 95 -4.54 -2.26 -22.63
N PHE A 96 -5.54 -1.41 -22.56
CA PHE A 96 -6.78 -1.66 -21.82
C PHE A 96 -7.62 -2.77 -22.42
N ALA A 97 -7.64 -2.92 -23.75
CA ALA A 97 -8.33 -4.02 -24.42
C ALA A 97 -7.62 -5.38 -24.27
N ASN A 98 -6.38 -5.41 -23.86
CA ASN A 98 -5.56 -6.63 -23.74
C ASN A 98 -4.92 -6.75 -22.35
N LEU A 99 -5.69 -6.56 -21.28
CA LEU A 99 -5.18 -6.63 -19.89
C LEU A 99 -4.54 -7.99 -19.55
N TRP A 100 -4.98 -9.07 -20.20
CA TRP A 100 -4.37 -10.38 -20.05
C TRP A 100 -2.89 -10.43 -20.50
N LEU A 101 -2.50 -9.57 -21.43
CA LEU A 101 -1.12 -9.45 -21.95
C LEU A 101 -0.36 -8.29 -21.29
N PHE A 102 -1.03 -7.16 -21.07
CA PHE A 102 -0.43 -5.91 -20.62
C PHE A 102 -0.71 -5.57 -19.15
N GLY A 103 -1.30 -6.49 -18.38
CA GLY A 103 -1.64 -6.25 -16.97
C GLY A 103 -0.45 -5.81 -16.14
N ASP A 104 0.72 -6.43 -16.28
CA ASP A 104 1.94 -6.06 -15.57
C ASP A 104 2.49 -4.69 -16.00
N VAL A 105 2.36 -4.36 -17.29
CA VAL A 105 2.72 -3.03 -17.81
C VAL A 105 1.83 -1.97 -17.19
N LEU A 106 0.51 -2.22 -17.16
CA LEU A 106 -0.44 -1.33 -16.54
C LEU A 106 -0.17 -1.17 -15.04
N ALA A 107 0.08 -2.27 -14.33
CA ALA A 107 0.43 -2.25 -12.91
C ALA A 107 1.71 -1.43 -12.63
N SER A 108 2.70 -1.50 -13.53
CA SER A 108 3.92 -0.69 -13.46
C SER A 108 3.64 0.80 -13.70
N ILE A 109 2.78 1.12 -14.67
CA ILE A 109 2.34 2.50 -14.93
C ILE A 109 1.61 3.07 -13.71
N CYS A 110 0.63 2.33 -13.17
CA CYS A 110 -0.12 2.71 -11.98
C CYS A 110 0.81 2.91 -10.77
N ARG A 111 1.79 2.03 -10.58
CA ARG A 111 2.80 2.18 -9.51
C ARG A 111 3.60 3.47 -9.65
N LYS A 112 4.06 3.79 -10.86
CA LYS A 112 4.83 5.03 -11.13
C LYS A 112 4.00 6.29 -10.95
N SER A 113 2.73 6.25 -11.32
CA SER A 113 1.79 7.36 -11.10
C SER A 113 1.47 7.54 -9.61
N GLY A 114 1.55 6.47 -8.82
CA GLY A 114 1.23 6.51 -7.39
C GLY A 114 -0.26 6.76 -7.10
N GLY A 115 -0.56 7.20 -5.87
CA GLY A 115 -1.88 7.65 -5.47
C GLY A 115 -3.01 6.66 -5.77
N GLU A 116 -4.12 7.18 -6.26
CA GLU A 116 -5.37 6.44 -6.48
C GLU A 116 -5.22 5.31 -7.50
N LEU A 117 -4.48 5.54 -8.61
CA LEU A 117 -4.27 4.51 -9.63
C LEU A 117 -3.52 3.30 -9.09
N ASN A 118 -2.50 3.53 -8.26
CA ASN A 118 -1.79 2.43 -7.61
C ASN A 118 -2.71 1.69 -6.62
N ALA A 119 -3.54 2.44 -5.89
CA ALA A 119 -4.49 1.89 -4.94
C ALA A 119 -5.59 1.03 -5.61
N LEU A 120 -5.98 1.33 -6.84
CA LEU A 120 -6.92 0.48 -7.60
C LEU A 120 -6.37 -0.93 -7.87
N MET A 121 -5.06 -1.04 -8.04
CA MET A 121 -4.42 -2.28 -8.50
C MET A 121 -3.95 -3.18 -7.36
N ARG A 122 -3.74 -2.66 -6.13
CA ARG A 122 -3.12 -3.44 -5.05
C ARG A 122 -3.47 -2.94 -3.66
N THR A 123 -3.14 -3.74 -2.67
CA THR A 123 -3.05 -3.28 -1.29
C THR A 123 -1.92 -2.26 -1.18
N THR A 124 -2.23 -1.12 -0.56
CA THR A 124 -1.27 -0.05 -0.31
C THR A 124 -0.92 0.02 1.17
N VAL A 125 0.30 0.46 1.46
CA VAL A 125 0.83 0.64 2.82
C VAL A 125 1.27 2.09 2.98
N ALA A 126 0.84 2.73 4.06
CA ALA A 126 1.30 4.06 4.44
C ALA A 126 1.79 4.02 5.89
N PHE A 127 3.05 4.36 6.14
CA PHE A 127 3.56 4.54 7.50
C PHE A 127 3.07 5.87 8.04
N THR A 128 2.30 5.84 9.11
CA THR A 128 1.57 7.02 9.63
C THR A 128 2.07 7.50 10.99
N GLN A 129 2.70 6.63 11.77
CA GLN A 129 3.21 6.99 13.09
C GLN A 129 4.58 6.35 13.34
N ALA A 130 5.40 7.07 14.10
CA ALA A 130 6.72 6.60 14.53
C ALA A 130 6.94 7.00 16.00
N LYS A 131 7.46 6.06 16.80
CA LYS A 131 7.80 6.28 18.20
C LYS A 131 9.22 5.77 18.47
N GLY A 132 9.99 6.55 19.20
CA GLY A 132 11.35 6.21 19.62
C GLY A 132 11.69 6.85 20.97
N SER A 133 12.94 7.23 21.16
CA SER A 133 13.38 7.91 22.37
C SER A 133 12.95 9.38 22.42
N ALA A 134 12.56 9.87 23.60
CA ALA A 134 12.37 11.28 23.84
C ALA A 134 13.72 12.04 24.01
N GLY A 135 14.78 11.35 24.41
CA GLY A 135 16.11 11.92 24.62
C GLY A 135 17.00 11.76 23.40
N ARG A 136 17.69 12.84 22.98
CA ARG A 136 18.58 12.84 21.80
C ARG A 136 19.83 11.97 21.97
N ASN A 137 20.25 11.72 23.21
CA ASN A 137 21.42 10.93 23.57
C ASN A 137 21.07 9.54 24.13
N VAL A 138 19.82 9.08 23.96
CA VAL A 138 19.33 7.81 24.50
C VAL A 138 18.90 6.90 23.36
N ILE A 139 19.44 5.69 23.32
CA ILE A 139 18.94 4.61 22.48
C ILE A 139 17.65 4.09 23.12
N PRO A 140 16.51 4.08 22.42
CA PRO A 140 15.25 3.69 23.01
C PRO A 140 15.26 2.20 23.40
N PRO A 141 14.72 1.82 24.58
CA PRO A 141 14.52 0.43 24.93
C PRO A 141 13.42 -0.24 24.09
N GLU A 142 12.55 0.59 23.52
CA GLU A 142 11.50 0.17 22.60
C GLU A 142 11.29 1.26 21.54
N ALA A 143 11.12 0.85 20.29
CA ALA A 143 10.67 1.72 19.22
C ALA A 143 9.54 1.05 18.43
N ALA A 144 8.66 1.84 17.86
CA ALA A 144 7.55 1.33 17.08
C ALA A 144 7.21 2.23 15.88
N PHE A 145 6.78 1.61 14.79
CA PHE A 145 6.10 2.28 13.68
C PHE A 145 4.69 1.71 13.54
N ILE A 146 3.78 2.54 13.03
CA ILE A 146 2.44 2.08 12.65
C ILE A 146 2.22 2.38 11.19
N SER A 147 1.68 1.41 10.47
CA SER A 147 1.20 1.59 9.11
C SER A 147 -0.30 1.40 9.01
N ASN A 148 -0.92 2.14 8.11
CA ASN A 148 -2.31 1.95 7.66
C ASN A 148 -2.26 1.30 6.27
N LEU A 149 -2.90 0.15 6.14
CA LEU A 149 -3.08 -0.56 4.87
C LEU A 149 -4.49 -0.34 4.34
N ARG A 150 -4.59 -0.18 3.02
CA ARG A 150 -5.86 -0.26 2.30
C ARG A 150 -5.86 -1.51 1.46
N LEU A 151 -6.63 -2.51 1.92
CA LEU A 151 -6.62 -3.86 1.35
C LEU A 151 -7.34 -3.89 0.00
N ASN A 152 -6.70 -4.49 -0.99
CA ASN A 152 -7.35 -4.83 -2.25
C ASN A 152 -8.42 -5.92 -1.99
N PRO A 153 -9.54 -5.97 -2.73
CA PRO A 153 -10.56 -7.02 -2.56
C PRO A 153 -10.07 -8.48 -2.66
N GLU A 154 -8.91 -8.70 -3.27
CA GLU A 154 -8.28 -10.04 -3.35
C GLU A 154 -7.40 -10.37 -2.12
N ASP A 155 -7.18 -9.40 -1.21
CA ASP A 155 -6.39 -9.58 0.01
C ASP A 155 -7.30 -9.60 1.25
N THR A 156 -6.89 -10.38 2.24
CA THR A 156 -7.47 -10.36 3.59
C THR A 156 -6.49 -9.74 4.59
N MET A 157 -6.97 -9.39 5.77
CA MET A 157 -6.09 -8.93 6.86
C MET A 157 -5.01 -9.97 7.17
N ASP A 158 -5.35 -11.25 7.13
CA ASP A 158 -4.41 -12.32 7.49
C ASP A 158 -3.39 -12.56 6.37
N SER A 159 -3.79 -12.52 5.09
CA SER A 159 -2.86 -12.62 3.96
C SER A 159 -1.91 -11.43 3.92
N ALA A 160 -2.42 -10.22 4.19
CA ALA A 160 -1.60 -9.02 4.26
C ALA A 160 -0.57 -9.09 5.40
N LEU A 161 -0.98 -9.54 6.59
CA LEU A 161 -0.08 -9.71 7.72
C LEU A 161 1.00 -10.76 7.44
N ALA A 162 0.64 -11.88 6.81
CA ALA A 162 1.58 -12.92 6.41
C ALA A 162 2.62 -12.37 5.41
N TYR A 163 2.17 -11.61 4.40
CA TYR A 163 3.05 -10.96 3.43
C TYR A 163 4.03 -9.99 4.08
N LEU A 164 3.58 -9.16 5.03
CA LEU A 164 4.45 -8.24 5.75
C LEU A 164 5.53 -8.97 6.55
N LYS A 165 5.15 -10.06 7.24
CA LYS A 165 6.09 -10.90 8.01
C LYS A 165 7.15 -11.54 7.12
N GLU A 166 6.74 -12.09 5.99
CA GLU A 166 7.64 -12.69 5.00
C GLU A 166 8.60 -11.65 4.39
N THR A 167 8.06 -10.48 4.02
CA THR A 167 8.84 -9.40 3.43
C THR A 167 9.88 -8.84 4.37
N ILE A 168 9.53 -8.60 5.63
CA ILE A 168 10.46 -8.07 6.63
C ILE A 168 11.52 -9.12 6.97
N ASN A 169 11.09 -10.36 7.20
CA ASN A 169 11.95 -11.50 7.54
C ASN A 169 13.05 -11.14 8.56
N ASP A 170 12.63 -10.51 9.67
CA ASP A 170 13.51 -10.14 10.77
C ASP A 170 12.84 -10.51 12.10
N PRO A 171 13.37 -11.48 12.85
CA PRO A 171 12.78 -11.93 14.11
C PRO A 171 12.83 -10.90 15.23
N ALA A 172 13.63 -9.83 15.09
CA ALA A 172 13.66 -8.74 16.06
C ALA A 172 12.45 -7.81 15.92
N VAL A 173 11.75 -7.83 14.77
CA VAL A 173 10.58 -7.00 14.50
C VAL A 173 9.31 -7.77 14.85
N GLU A 174 8.72 -7.43 15.98
CA GLU A 174 7.40 -7.91 16.39
C GLU A 174 6.32 -7.20 15.54
N ILE A 175 5.47 -7.95 14.83
CA ILE A 175 4.45 -7.42 13.94
C ILE A 175 3.08 -7.79 14.50
N THR A 176 2.31 -6.79 14.89
CA THR A 176 1.02 -6.94 15.55
C THR A 176 -0.10 -6.29 14.74
N LYS A 177 -1.15 -7.06 14.49
CA LYS A 177 -2.41 -6.53 13.95
C LYS A 177 -3.10 -5.70 15.04
N LEU A 178 -3.43 -4.47 14.73
CA LEU A 178 -4.25 -3.61 15.58
C LEU A 178 -5.73 -3.76 15.22
N GLU A 179 -6.33 -2.72 14.66
CA GLU A 179 -7.70 -2.76 14.18
C GLU A 179 -7.76 -2.88 12.65
N GLY A 180 -8.90 -3.35 12.15
CA GLY A 180 -9.12 -3.45 10.71
C GLY A 180 -10.42 -4.15 10.35
N MET A 181 -10.72 -4.15 9.05
CA MET A 181 -11.81 -4.92 8.44
C MET A 181 -11.38 -5.42 7.06
N ASN A 182 -11.88 -6.59 6.69
CA ASN A 182 -11.72 -7.12 5.34
C ASN A 182 -12.55 -6.30 4.34
N PRO A 183 -12.18 -6.32 3.06
CA PRO A 183 -12.97 -5.73 1.97
C PRO A 183 -14.37 -6.30 1.88
#